data_992c4304d77e85d93a48ba9c04ee1aeb
#
_entry.id   992c4304d77e85d93a48ba9c04ee1aeb
#
_cell.length_a   1.000
_cell.length_b   1.000
_cell.length_c   1.000
_cell.angle_alpha   90.00
_cell.angle_beta   90.00
_cell.angle_gamma   90.00
#
_symmetry.space_group_name_H-M   'P 1'
#
loop_
_entity.id
_entity.type
_entity.pdbx_description
1 polymer ?
#
loop_
_entity_poly.entity_id
_entity_poly.type
_entity_poly.pdbx_seq_one_letter_code
_entity_poly.pdbx_strand_id
1 'polypeptide(L)'
;MTAARPVSRHAVTFVFITVFLDMVGFGLIMPVLPDLIEEVGHVDLARASVIGGWMYFAFAMAQFAFSPLMGNLSDRFGRRPLLLIAVFGLFVDYMFSALAPTLFWLFVGRAIAGLCGSSYVIANAYIADVTAPEDRAKAFGLMGAAFGVGFVLGPAIGGLLGEFGPRVPFYAAAGISLLNFTYGWFVLPETLPPERRRRFEIARANPFGTFRVFSRYHGV
;
A
#
# COMPACT_ATOMS: atom_id res chain seq x y z
N MET A 1 16.80 -31.55 2.10
CA MET A 1 16.57 -30.27 2.81
C MET A 1 17.51 -29.24 2.19
N THR A 2 17.06 -28.50 1.20
CA THR A 2 17.85 -27.43 0.55
C THR A 2 17.84 -26.24 1.50
N ALA A 3 19.01 -25.88 2.04
CA ALA A 3 19.20 -24.73 2.90
C ALA A 3 18.65 -23.48 2.20
N ALA A 4 17.72 -22.78 2.84
CA ALA A 4 17.24 -21.50 2.38
C ALA A 4 18.47 -20.58 2.23
N ARG A 5 18.67 -20.00 1.05
CA ARG A 5 19.73 -18.99 0.85
C ARG A 5 19.51 -17.90 1.90
N PRO A 6 20.57 -17.45 2.60
CA PRO A 6 20.43 -16.36 3.54
C PRO A 6 19.89 -15.14 2.78
N VAL A 7 18.68 -14.72 3.13
CA VAL A 7 18.10 -13.52 2.54
C VAL A 7 18.97 -12.36 2.97
N SER A 8 19.41 -11.58 2.00
CA SER A 8 20.26 -10.41 2.21
C SER A 8 19.58 -9.46 3.21
N ARG A 9 20.31 -8.96 4.20
CA ARG A 9 19.83 -7.89 5.12
C ARG A 9 19.24 -6.72 4.35
N HIS A 10 19.75 -6.44 3.15
CA HIS A 10 19.25 -5.39 2.25
C HIS A 10 17.80 -5.62 1.81
N ALA A 11 17.37 -6.88 1.61
CA ALA A 11 16.00 -7.18 1.20
C ALA A 11 14.98 -6.88 2.32
N VAL A 12 15.33 -7.23 3.56
CA VAL A 12 14.50 -6.93 4.74
C VAL A 12 14.41 -5.41 4.93
N THR A 13 15.56 -4.71 4.89
CA THR A 13 15.62 -3.25 4.98
C THR A 13 14.80 -2.58 3.90
N PHE A 14 14.83 -3.09 2.65
CA PHE A 14 14.02 -2.57 1.56
C PHE A 14 12.52 -2.63 1.90
N VAL A 15 12.03 -3.77 2.41
CA VAL A 15 10.59 -3.91 2.72
C VAL A 15 10.17 -2.93 3.83
N PHE A 16 11.00 -2.71 4.84
CA PHE A 16 10.74 -1.70 5.86
C PHE A 16 10.69 -0.28 5.28
N ILE A 17 11.65 0.06 4.42
CA ILE A 17 11.66 1.35 3.71
C ILE A 17 10.40 1.49 2.85
N THR A 18 10.00 0.44 2.14
CA THR A 18 8.79 0.45 1.31
C THR A 18 7.55 0.75 2.14
N VAL A 19 7.34 0.03 3.26
CA VAL A 19 6.20 0.28 4.14
C VAL A 19 6.22 1.69 4.72
N PHE A 20 7.39 2.15 5.15
CA PHE A 20 7.56 3.51 5.64
C PHE A 20 7.19 4.56 4.58
N LEU A 21 7.74 4.43 3.37
CA LEU A 21 7.50 5.37 2.27
C LEU A 21 6.06 5.33 1.77
N ASP A 22 5.43 4.15 1.73
CA ASP A 22 4.01 4.00 1.38
C ASP A 22 3.13 4.74 2.39
N MET A 23 3.46 4.67 3.70
CA MET A 23 2.72 5.39 4.75
C MET A 23 2.99 6.89 4.74
N VAL A 24 4.21 7.31 4.45
CA VAL A 24 4.52 8.75 4.21
C VAL A 24 3.71 9.25 3.01
N GLY A 25 3.71 8.53 1.89
CA GLY A 25 2.95 8.90 0.68
C GLY A 25 1.45 9.00 0.93
N PHE A 26 0.88 8.04 1.66
CA PHE A 26 -0.53 8.09 2.07
C PHE A 26 -0.81 9.28 2.99
N GLY A 27 0.05 9.51 3.98
CA GLY A 27 -0.08 10.61 4.94
C GLY A 27 0.06 11.99 4.32
N LEU A 28 0.93 12.16 3.31
CA LEU A 28 1.14 13.40 2.56
C LEU A 28 -0.19 13.97 2.00
N ILE A 29 -1.08 13.09 1.58
CA ILE A 29 -2.31 13.45 0.90
C ILE A 29 -3.42 13.83 1.89
N MET A 30 -3.40 13.28 3.11
CA MET A 30 -4.50 13.45 4.06
C MET A 30 -4.88 14.91 4.32
N PRO A 31 -3.94 15.83 4.64
CA PRO A 31 -4.30 17.21 4.95
C PRO A 31 -4.69 18.03 3.72
N VAL A 32 -4.22 17.66 2.52
CA VAL A 32 -4.37 18.47 1.30
C VAL A 32 -5.47 17.96 0.36
N LEU A 33 -6.02 16.78 0.61
CA LEU A 33 -7.09 16.25 -0.23
C LEU A 33 -8.35 17.13 -0.21
N PRO A 34 -8.82 17.69 0.93
CA PRO A 34 -9.94 18.62 0.92
C PRO A 34 -9.67 19.85 0.06
N ASP A 35 -8.48 20.45 0.15
CA ASP A 35 -8.11 21.65 -0.63
C ASP A 35 -8.08 21.34 -2.13
N LEU A 36 -7.58 20.17 -2.52
CA LEU A 36 -7.63 19.73 -3.92
C LEU A 36 -9.06 19.50 -4.40
N ILE A 37 -9.95 18.98 -3.54
CA ILE A 37 -11.36 18.80 -3.84
C ILE A 37 -12.07 20.15 -4.00
N GLU A 38 -11.75 21.15 -3.17
CA GLU A 38 -12.25 22.54 -3.33
C GLU A 38 -11.83 23.12 -4.67
N GLU A 39 -10.53 23.00 -5.02
CA GLU A 39 -9.97 23.51 -6.27
C GLU A 39 -10.66 22.89 -7.49
N VAL A 40 -10.76 21.56 -7.53
CA VAL A 40 -11.24 20.81 -8.71
C VAL A 40 -12.77 20.76 -8.79
N GLY A 41 -13.43 20.75 -7.65
CA GLY A 41 -14.89 20.63 -7.54
C GLY A 41 -15.61 21.96 -7.45
N HIS A 42 -14.89 23.08 -7.24
CA HIS A 42 -15.47 24.40 -7.00
C HIS A 42 -16.54 24.36 -5.88
N VAL A 43 -16.26 23.63 -4.80
CA VAL A 43 -17.13 23.45 -3.64
C VAL A 43 -16.50 24.09 -2.40
N ASP A 44 -17.30 24.32 -1.36
CA ASP A 44 -16.81 24.78 -0.08
C ASP A 44 -16.11 23.65 0.72
N LEU A 45 -15.33 24.03 1.74
CA LEU A 45 -14.57 23.09 2.59
C LEU A 45 -15.46 22.03 3.27
N ALA A 46 -16.69 22.38 3.64
CA ALA A 46 -17.60 21.45 4.30
C ALA A 46 -18.01 20.33 3.32
N ARG A 47 -18.36 20.68 2.09
CA ARG A 47 -18.65 19.71 1.03
C ARG A 47 -17.41 18.95 0.59
N ALA A 48 -16.26 19.61 0.47
CA ALA A 48 -14.99 18.99 0.14
C ALA A 48 -14.62 17.91 1.16
N SER A 49 -14.83 18.16 2.45
CA SER A 49 -14.58 17.18 3.53
C SER A 49 -15.50 15.97 3.43
N VAL A 50 -16.78 16.15 3.10
CA VAL A 50 -17.72 15.03 2.88
C VAL A 50 -17.33 14.21 1.65
N ILE A 51 -16.99 14.86 0.55
CA ILE A 51 -16.53 14.19 -0.68
C ILE A 51 -15.24 13.41 -0.41
N GLY A 52 -14.28 14.01 0.32
CA GLY A 52 -13.05 13.38 0.76
C GLY A 52 -13.32 12.11 1.59
N GLY A 53 -14.29 12.17 2.49
CA GLY A 53 -14.74 11.00 3.26
C GLY A 53 -15.23 9.85 2.35
N TRP A 54 -16.01 10.15 1.31
CA TRP A 54 -16.44 9.16 0.33
C TRP A 54 -15.26 8.63 -0.51
N MET A 55 -14.28 9.46 -0.83
CA MET A 55 -13.07 9.01 -1.53
C MET A 55 -12.23 8.06 -0.66
N TYR A 56 -12.08 8.34 0.65
CA TYR A 56 -11.44 7.40 1.58
C TYR A 56 -12.25 6.11 1.75
N PHE A 57 -13.56 6.20 1.76
CA PHE A 57 -14.42 5.01 1.78
C PHE A 57 -14.22 4.16 0.51
N ALA A 58 -14.20 4.78 -0.67
CA ALA A 58 -13.94 4.08 -1.93
C ALA A 58 -12.56 3.41 -1.94
N PHE A 59 -11.52 4.10 -1.45
CA PHE A 59 -10.18 3.55 -1.25
C PHE A 59 -10.22 2.33 -0.33
N ALA A 60 -10.84 2.44 0.85
CA ALA A 60 -10.88 1.37 1.84
C ALA A 60 -11.67 0.15 1.33
N MET A 61 -12.77 0.37 0.63
CA MET A 61 -13.56 -0.71 0.02
C MET A 61 -12.80 -1.41 -1.09
N ALA A 62 -12.10 -0.67 -1.96
CA ALA A 62 -11.24 -1.25 -2.96
C ALA A 62 -10.10 -2.07 -2.31
N GLN A 63 -9.42 -1.52 -1.31
CA GLN A 63 -8.37 -2.21 -0.58
C GLN A 63 -8.89 -3.48 0.10
N PHE A 64 -10.05 -3.43 0.76
CA PHE A 64 -10.68 -4.59 1.38
C PHE A 64 -10.99 -5.69 0.36
N ALA A 65 -11.57 -5.32 -0.79
CA ALA A 65 -11.96 -6.28 -1.82
C ALA A 65 -10.72 -6.91 -2.51
N PHE A 66 -9.69 -6.12 -2.78
CA PHE A 66 -8.54 -6.55 -3.57
C PHE A 66 -7.35 -7.08 -2.75
N SER A 67 -7.26 -6.81 -1.44
CA SER A 67 -6.17 -7.31 -0.60
C SER A 67 -6.03 -8.85 -0.61
N PRO A 68 -7.11 -9.65 -0.46
CA PRO A 68 -6.99 -11.10 -0.54
C PRO A 68 -6.60 -11.58 -1.95
N LEU A 69 -7.07 -10.88 -2.99
CA LEU A 69 -6.71 -11.17 -4.38
C LEU A 69 -5.22 -10.94 -4.61
N MET A 70 -4.68 -9.79 -4.18
CA MET A 70 -3.26 -9.46 -4.32
C MET A 70 -2.37 -10.40 -3.50
N GLY A 71 -2.80 -10.80 -2.29
CA GLY A 71 -2.13 -11.83 -1.50
C GLY A 71 -2.06 -13.16 -2.25
N ASN A 72 -3.18 -13.65 -2.78
CA ASN A 72 -3.26 -14.89 -3.54
C ASN A 72 -2.44 -14.83 -4.87
N LEU A 73 -2.46 -13.70 -5.57
CA LEU A 73 -1.62 -13.48 -6.75
C LEU A 73 -0.14 -13.50 -6.39
N SER A 74 0.25 -12.93 -5.24
CA SER A 74 1.64 -12.94 -4.78
C SER A 74 2.11 -14.35 -4.38
N ASP A 75 1.20 -15.21 -3.90
CA ASP A 75 1.48 -16.63 -3.64
C ASP A 75 1.69 -17.42 -4.94
N ARG A 76 1.07 -16.99 -6.05
CA ARG A 76 1.17 -17.67 -7.35
C ARG A 76 2.34 -17.18 -8.19
N PHE A 77 2.50 -15.86 -8.32
CA PHE A 77 3.47 -15.28 -9.24
C PHE A 77 4.80 -14.92 -8.58
N GLY A 78 4.85 -14.90 -7.26
CA GLY A 78 6.00 -14.50 -6.45
C GLY A 78 5.76 -13.17 -5.74
N ARG A 79 6.50 -12.94 -4.66
CA ARG A 79 6.35 -11.74 -3.83
C ARG A 79 6.88 -10.49 -4.53
N ARG A 80 8.09 -10.63 -5.14
CA ARG A 80 8.79 -9.51 -5.78
C ARG A 80 7.97 -8.82 -6.87
N PRO A 81 7.46 -9.49 -7.91
CA PRO A 81 6.77 -8.81 -9.00
C PRO A 81 5.50 -8.12 -8.52
N LEU A 82 4.75 -8.75 -7.61
CA LEU A 82 3.50 -8.16 -7.11
C LEU A 82 3.76 -6.96 -6.20
N LEU A 83 4.82 -6.97 -5.37
CA LEU A 83 5.19 -5.82 -4.55
C LEU A 83 5.63 -4.64 -5.45
N LEU A 84 6.44 -4.91 -6.48
CA LEU A 84 6.86 -3.87 -7.42
C LEU A 84 5.67 -3.30 -8.22
N ILE A 85 4.74 -4.14 -8.67
CA ILE A 85 3.52 -3.68 -9.34
C ILE A 85 2.68 -2.81 -8.41
N ALA A 86 2.53 -3.18 -7.14
CA ALA A 86 1.78 -2.40 -6.18
C ALA A 86 2.41 -1.02 -5.94
N VAL A 87 3.73 -0.95 -5.73
CA VAL A 87 4.46 0.32 -5.53
C VAL A 87 4.43 1.19 -6.79
N PHE A 88 4.59 0.60 -7.98
CA PHE A 88 4.45 1.33 -9.24
C PHE A 88 3.03 1.84 -9.46
N GLY A 89 2.03 1.04 -9.07
CA GLY A 89 0.63 1.46 -9.10
C GLY A 89 0.34 2.66 -8.23
N LEU A 90 0.99 2.78 -7.05
CA LEU A 90 0.90 3.97 -6.20
C LEU A 90 1.51 5.21 -6.89
N PHE A 91 2.66 5.06 -7.55
CA PHE A 91 3.21 6.15 -8.38
C PHE A 91 2.21 6.64 -9.43
N VAL A 92 1.61 5.69 -10.16
CA VAL A 92 0.61 6.01 -11.20
C VAL A 92 -0.61 6.70 -10.59
N ASP A 93 -1.11 6.20 -9.46
CA ASP A 93 -2.25 6.82 -8.76
C ASP A 93 -1.95 8.25 -8.31
N TYR A 94 -0.81 8.48 -7.65
CA TYR A 94 -0.46 9.82 -7.17
C TYR A 94 -0.29 10.80 -8.33
N MET A 95 0.37 10.38 -9.41
CA MET A 95 0.50 11.20 -10.61
C MET A 95 -0.85 11.48 -11.27
N PHE A 96 -1.71 10.45 -11.35
CA PHE A 96 -3.06 10.55 -11.88
C PHE A 96 -3.92 11.52 -11.05
N SER A 97 -3.85 11.42 -9.71
CA SER A 97 -4.57 12.30 -8.79
C SER A 97 -4.06 13.75 -8.85
N ALA A 98 -2.73 13.94 -8.98
CA ALA A 98 -2.13 15.27 -9.16
C ALA A 98 -2.61 15.98 -10.43
N LEU A 99 -2.88 15.21 -11.48
CA LEU A 99 -3.31 15.72 -12.79
C LEU A 99 -4.84 15.70 -12.97
N ALA A 100 -5.60 15.20 -12.00
CA ALA A 100 -7.05 15.05 -12.13
C ALA A 100 -7.74 16.37 -12.41
N PRO A 101 -8.53 16.46 -13.52
CA PRO A 101 -9.23 17.68 -13.90
C PRO A 101 -10.62 17.79 -13.26
N THR A 102 -11.17 16.71 -12.71
CA THR A 102 -12.51 16.67 -12.11
C THR A 102 -12.57 15.72 -10.92
N LEU A 103 -13.59 15.87 -10.06
CA LEU A 103 -13.85 15.01 -8.91
C LEU A 103 -13.99 13.53 -9.31
N PHE A 104 -14.58 13.25 -10.48
CA PHE A 104 -14.72 11.87 -10.97
C PHE A 104 -13.36 11.20 -11.11
N TRP A 105 -12.37 11.88 -11.68
CA TRP A 105 -11.03 11.33 -11.84
C TRP A 105 -10.30 11.16 -10.50
N LEU A 106 -10.54 12.05 -9.53
CA LEU A 106 -10.03 11.84 -8.16
C LEU A 106 -10.63 10.59 -7.51
N PHE A 107 -11.93 10.32 -7.69
CA PHE A 107 -12.55 9.07 -7.22
C PHE A 107 -11.94 7.83 -7.87
N VAL A 108 -11.73 7.88 -9.19
CA VAL A 108 -11.08 6.79 -9.94
C VAL A 108 -9.67 6.56 -9.40
N GLY A 109 -8.90 7.62 -9.17
CA GLY A 109 -7.59 7.54 -8.53
C GLY A 109 -7.66 6.86 -7.17
N ARG A 110 -8.56 7.28 -6.28
CA ARG A 110 -8.71 6.66 -4.96
C ARG A 110 -9.07 5.17 -5.02
N ALA A 111 -9.88 4.75 -5.97
CA ALA A 111 -10.18 3.34 -6.19
C ALA A 111 -8.94 2.55 -6.65
N ILE A 112 -8.16 3.10 -7.57
CA ILE A 112 -6.88 2.53 -8.03
C ILE A 112 -5.89 2.45 -6.86
N ALA A 113 -5.77 3.52 -6.06
CA ALA A 113 -4.93 3.53 -4.86
C ALA A 113 -5.29 2.42 -3.88
N GLY A 114 -6.59 2.18 -3.66
CA GLY A 114 -7.05 1.08 -2.80
C GLY A 114 -6.62 -0.29 -3.31
N LEU A 115 -6.66 -0.50 -4.61
CA LEU A 115 -6.18 -1.71 -5.27
C LEU A 115 -4.67 -1.89 -5.07
N CYS A 116 -3.88 -0.83 -5.27
CA CYS A 116 -2.43 -0.82 -5.13
C CYS A 116 -1.97 -0.79 -3.67
N GLY A 117 -2.75 -0.23 -2.74
CA GLY A 117 -2.48 -0.18 -1.30
C GLY A 117 -2.36 -1.55 -0.62
N SER A 118 -2.57 -2.64 -1.37
CA SER A 118 -2.30 -4.02 -0.94
C SER A 118 -0.80 -4.35 -0.83
N SER A 119 0.11 -3.41 -1.13
CA SER A 119 1.57 -3.53 -0.91
C SER A 119 1.91 -3.99 0.50
N TYR A 120 1.19 -3.47 1.51
CA TYR A 120 1.37 -3.85 2.91
C TYR A 120 1.11 -5.34 3.17
N VAL A 121 0.10 -5.95 2.54
CA VAL A 121 -0.21 -7.38 2.67
C VAL A 121 0.93 -8.21 2.08
N ILE A 122 1.44 -7.83 0.91
CA ILE A 122 2.54 -8.52 0.24
C ILE A 122 3.85 -8.34 1.03
N ALA A 123 4.10 -7.15 1.57
CA ALA A 123 5.25 -6.86 2.42
C ALA A 123 5.28 -7.72 3.68
N ASN A 124 4.13 -7.88 4.37
CA ASN A 124 4.01 -8.76 5.52
C ASN A 124 4.29 -10.23 5.15
N ALA A 125 3.75 -10.71 4.02
CA ALA A 125 4.03 -12.06 3.55
C ALA A 125 5.52 -12.24 3.19
N TYR A 126 6.14 -11.24 2.55
CA TYR A 126 7.57 -11.24 2.26
C TYR A 126 8.41 -11.36 3.54
N ILE A 127 8.11 -10.54 4.56
CA ILE A 127 8.82 -10.59 5.86
C ILE A 127 8.61 -11.95 6.53
N ALA A 128 7.40 -12.52 6.48
CA ALA A 128 7.13 -13.86 7.03
C ALA A 128 7.95 -14.96 6.33
N ASP A 129 8.19 -14.84 5.02
CA ASP A 129 8.95 -15.80 4.23
C ASP A 129 10.46 -15.77 4.54
N VAL A 130 10.99 -14.61 4.95
CA VAL A 130 12.44 -14.39 5.15
C VAL A 130 12.87 -14.37 6.62
N THR A 131 11.91 -14.34 7.55
CA THR A 131 12.20 -14.22 9.00
C THR A 131 11.96 -15.55 9.70
N ALA A 132 12.94 -15.97 10.49
CA ALA A 132 12.81 -17.15 11.34
C ALA A 132 11.64 -16.99 12.33
N PRO A 133 10.93 -18.07 12.70
CA PRO A 133 9.77 -18.00 13.58
C PRO A 133 10.01 -17.22 14.88
N GLU A 134 11.20 -17.35 15.46
CA GLU A 134 11.64 -16.73 16.71
C GLU A 134 11.71 -15.19 16.58
N ASP A 135 12.11 -14.69 15.40
CA ASP A 135 12.31 -13.26 15.12
C ASP A 135 11.08 -12.57 14.53
N ARG A 136 10.03 -13.30 14.20
CA ARG A 136 8.83 -12.74 13.53
C ARG A 136 8.16 -11.64 14.34
N ALA A 137 8.02 -11.81 15.66
CA ALA A 137 7.42 -10.80 16.52
C ALA A 137 8.18 -9.47 16.45
N LYS A 138 9.51 -9.53 16.46
CA LYS A 138 10.38 -8.33 16.31
C LYS A 138 10.24 -7.73 14.92
N ALA A 139 10.24 -8.52 13.86
CA ALA A 139 10.13 -8.05 12.49
C ALA A 139 8.78 -7.36 12.24
N PHE A 140 7.67 -7.96 12.67
CA PHE A 140 6.34 -7.34 12.56
C PHE A 140 6.21 -6.09 13.45
N GLY A 141 6.83 -6.08 14.62
CA GLY A 141 6.92 -4.87 15.47
C GLY A 141 7.62 -3.71 14.75
N LEU A 142 8.73 -3.99 14.06
CA LEU A 142 9.43 -2.99 13.23
C LEU A 142 8.58 -2.52 12.03
N MET A 143 7.82 -3.44 11.39
CA MET A 143 6.88 -3.09 10.33
C MET A 143 5.80 -2.12 10.86
N GLY A 144 5.25 -2.41 12.05
CA GLY A 144 4.30 -1.53 12.72
C GLY A 144 4.91 -0.17 13.08
N ALA A 145 6.17 -0.14 13.52
CA ALA A 145 6.88 1.10 13.80
C ALA A 145 7.12 1.92 12.52
N ALA A 146 7.55 1.28 11.42
CA ALA A 146 7.73 1.93 10.13
C ALA A 146 6.41 2.54 9.62
N PHE A 147 5.30 1.77 9.73
CA PHE A 147 3.95 2.24 9.45
C PHE A 147 3.59 3.48 10.28
N GLY A 148 3.72 3.39 11.62
CA GLY A 148 3.32 4.46 12.54
C GLY A 148 4.13 5.73 12.34
N VAL A 149 5.46 5.63 12.20
CA VAL A 149 6.34 6.79 11.97
C VAL A 149 6.03 7.43 10.62
N GLY A 150 5.85 6.63 9.56
CA GLY A 150 5.47 7.14 8.24
C GLY A 150 4.12 7.86 8.27
N PHE A 151 3.14 7.29 8.97
CA PHE A 151 1.80 7.87 9.12
C PHE A 151 1.78 9.19 9.92
N VAL A 152 2.72 9.39 10.86
CA VAL A 152 2.87 10.66 11.60
C VAL A 152 3.62 11.70 10.78
N LEU A 153 4.71 11.32 10.12
CA LEU A 153 5.53 12.24 9.32
C LEU A 153 4.81 12.68 8.03
N GLY A 154 4.01 11.79 7.44
CA GLY A 154 3.28 12.07 6.21
C GLY A 154 2.44 13.36 6.28
N PRO A 155 1.46 13.46 7.19
CA PRO A 155 0.64 14.65 7.31
C PRO A 155 1.44 15.92 7.63
N ALA A 156 2.51 15.83 8.46
CA ALA A 156 3.35 16.98 8.76
C ALA A 156 4.06 17.52 7.52
N ILE A 157 4.65 16.63 6.72
CA ILE A 157 5.31 17.00 5.45
C ILE A 157 4.26 17.43 4.42
N GLY A 158 3.11 16.75 4.37
CA GLY A 158 2.02 17.05 3.45
C GLY A 158 1.42 18.43 3.67
N GLY A 159 1.20 18.83 4.92
CA GLY A 159 0.75 20.19 5.27
C GLY A 159 1.75 21.25 4.81
N LEU A 160 3.05 21.06 5.10
CA LEU A 160 4.10 21.99 4.65
C LEU A 160 4.18 22.10 3.12
N LEU A 161 4.10 20.98 2.41
CA LEU A 161 4.11 20.98 0.95
C LEU A 161 2.81 21.58 0.37
N GLY A 162 1.69 21.44 1.07
CA GLY A 162 0.40 22.00 0.70
C GLY A 162 0.39 23.51 0.63
N GLU A 163 1.26 24.21 1.39
CA GLU A 163 1.43 25.67 1.31
C GLU A 163 1.87 26.14 -0.09
N PHE A 164 2.53 25.26 -0.84
CA PHE A 164 2.94 25.52 -2.25
C PHE A 164 1.85 25.14 -3.26
N GLY A 165 0.71 24.65 -2.81
CA GLY A 165 -0.44 24.25 -3.59
C GLY A 165 -0.89 22.81 -3.33
N PRO A 166 -2.22 22.52 -3.47
CA PRO A 166 -2.79 21.23 -3.05
C PRO A 166 -2.33 20.04 -3.91
N ARG A 167 -1.75 20.29 -5.09
CA ARG A 167 -1.20 19.24 -5.96
C ARG A 167 0.24 18.86 -5.65
N VAL A 168 0.99 19.74 -4.96
CA VAL A 168 2.43 19.54 -4.69
C VAL A 168 2.69 18.27 -3.85
N PRO A 169 1.94 17.97 -2.77
CA PRO A 169 2.10 16.73 -2.03
C PRO A 169 1.88 15.47 -2.87
N PHE A 170 0.98 15.50 -3.85
CA PHE A 170 0.76 14.35 -4.76
C PHE A 170 1.97 14.12 -5.68
N TYR A 171 2.58 15.19 -6.23
CA TYR A 171 3.80 15.05 -7.00
C TYR A 171 4.96 14.53 -6.13
N ALA A 172 5.06 14.99 -4.89
CA ALA A 172 6.07 14.49 -3.94
C ALA A 172 5.85 12.99 -3.64
N ALA A 173 4.61 12.58 -3.36
CA ALA A 173 4.26 11.18 -3.13
C ALA A 173 4.54 10.31 -4.36
N ALA A 174 4.24 10.80 -5.57
CA ALA A 174 4.57 10.13 -6.82
C ALA A 174 6.09 9.95 -6.97
N GLY A 175 6.87 11.01 -6.72
CA GLY A 175 8.33 10.95 -6.77
C GLY A 175 8.91 9.94 -5.78
N ILE A 176 8.43 9.93 -4.55
CA ILE A 176 8.83 8.96 -3.51
C ILE A 176 8.50 7.53 -3.94
N SER A 177 7.30 7.29 -4.47
CA SER A 177 6.89 5.95 -4.92
C SER A 177 7.70 5.47 -6.12
N LEU A 178 8.04 6.37 -7.06
CA LEU A 178 8.89 6.03 -8.22
C LEU A 178 10.33 5.70 -7.78
N LEU A 179 10.88 6.46 -6.83
CA LEU A 179 12.19 6.17 -6.25
C LEU A 179 12.19 4.82 -5.53
N ASN A 180 11.14 4.53 -4.74
CA ASN A 180 10.97 3.26 -4.05
C ASN A 180 10.85 2.09 -5.04
N PHE A 181 10.05 2.25 -6.09
CA PHE A 181 9.94 1.25 -7.17
C PHE A 181 11.30 0.99 -7.83
N THR A 182 12.01 2.06 -8.22
CA THR A 182 13.32 1.96 -8.88
C THR A 182 14.33 1.27 -7.98
N TYR A 183 14.40 1.64 -6.70
CA TYR A 183 15.26 0.98 -5.72
C TYR A 183 14.91 -0.50 -5.57
N GLY A 184 13.62 -0.83 -5.45
CA GLY A 184 13.15 -2.21 -5.36
C GLY A 184 13.45 -3.04 -6.59
N TRP A 185 13.38 -2.43 -7.77
CA TRP A 185 13.69 -3.12 -9.02
C TRP A 185 15.11 -3.71 -9.03
N PHE A 186 16.08 -2.98 -8.47
CA PHE A 186 17.48 -3.41 -8.43
C PHE A 186 17.84 -4.24 -7.18
N VAL A 187 17.19 -4.01 -6.05
CA VAL A 187 17.61 -4.54 -4.75
C VAL A 187 16.76 -5.71 -4.25
N LEU A 188 15.46 -5.77 -4.63
CA LEU A 188 14.54 -6.75 -4.08
C LEU A 188 14.71 -8.12 -4.75
N PRO A 189 15.15 -9.18 -4.02
CA PRO A 189 15.17 -10.54 -4.54
C PRO A 189 13.78 -11.20 -4.44
N GLU A 190 13.55 -12.25 -5.21
CA GLU A 190 12.38 -13.09 -5.05
C GLU A 190 12.56 -14.02 -3.83
N THR A 191 11.55 -14.10 -2.97
CA THR A 191 11.57 -14.94 -1.76
C THR A 191 10.75 -16.19 -1.86
N LEU A 192 9.82 -16.24 -2.83
CA LEU A 192 8.96 -17.39 -3.06
C LEU A 192 9.42 -18.18 -4.29
N PRO A 193 10.25 -19.25 -4.10
CA PRO A 193 10.74 -20.05 -5.20
C PRO A 193 9.57 -20.77 -5.90
N PRO A 194 9.71 -21.11 -7.20
CA PRO A 194 8.62 -21.69 -8.02
C PRO A 194 7.99 -22.93 -7.39
N GLU A 195 8.78 -23.76 -6.67
CA GLU A 195 8.35 -25.00 -6.05
C GLU A 195 7.40 -24.77 -4.85
N ARG A 196 7.46 -23.59 -4.22
CA ARG A 196 6.61 -23.21 -3.08
C ARG A 196 5.42 -22.36 -3.51
N ARG A 197 5.32 -21.99 -4.80
CA ARG A 197 4.20 -21.22 -5.33
C ARG A 197 2.92 -22.03 -5.28
N ARG A 198 1.85 -21.38 -4.85
CA ARG A 198 0.52 -22.01 -4.80
C ARG A 198 -0.27 -21.77 -6.08
N ARG A 199 -1.19 -22.67 -6.40
CA ARG A 199 -2.17 -22.40 -7.47
C ARG A 199 -3.13 -21.30 -7.00
N PHE A 200 -3.54 -20.46 -7.95
CA PHE A 200 -4.56 -19.44 -7.68
C PHE A 200 -5.89 -20.13 -7.36
N GLU A 201 -6.47 -19.80 -6.21
CA GLU A 201 -7.76 -20.32 -5.75
C GLU A 201 -8.72 -19.14 -5.53
N ILE A 202 -9.80 -19.05 -6.31
CA ILE A 202 -10.81 -17.99 -6.19
C ILE A 202 -11.43 -17.95 -4.77
N ALA A 203 -11.57 -19.11 -4.13
CA ALA A 203 -12.11 -19.20 -2.78
C ALA A 203 -11.27 -18.42 -1.74
N ARG A 204 -9.96 -18.32 -1.94
CA ARG A 204 -9.03 -17.57 -1.08
C ARG A 204 -8.98 -16.08 -1.42
N ALA A 205 -9.38 -15.70 -2.63
CA ALA A 205 -9.50 -14.32 -3.06
C ALA A 205 -10.79 -13.64 -2.54
N ASN A 206 -11.67 -14.41 -1.87
CA ASN A 206 -12.92 -13.88 -1.33
C ASN A 206 -12.64 -13.13 -0.02
N PRO A 207 -12.90 -11.81 0.07
CA PRO A 207 -12.68 -11.02 1.27
C PRO A 207 -13.57 -11.47 2.45
N PHE A 208 -14.71 -12.09 2.17
CA PHE A 208 -15.61 -12.65 3.17
C PHE A 208 -15.24 -14.08 3.61
N GLY A 209 -14.25 -14.70 2.97
CA GLY A 209 -13.81 -16.06 3.30
C GLY A 209 -13.32 -16.21 4.73
N THR A 210 -12.70 -15.16 5.28
CA THR A 210 -12.21 -15.12 6.66
C THR A 210 -13.36 -15.24 7.68
N PHE A 211 -14.52 -14.62 7.42
CA PHE A 211 -15.69 -14.73 8.31
C PHE A 211 -16.24 -16.16 8.37
N ARG A 212 -16.13 -16.92 7.27
CA ARG A 212 -16.55 -18.33 7.22
C ARG A 212 -15.63 -19.24 8.07
N VAL A 213 -14.38 -18.87 8.23
CA VAL A 213 -13.45 -19.60 9.12
C VAL A 213 -13.82 -19.33 10.58
N PHE A 214 -14.11 -18.07 10.95
CA PHE A 214 -14.52 -17.74 12.31
C PHE A 214 -15.83 -18.45 12.72
N SER A 215 -16.79 -18.61 11.81
CA SER A 215 -18.03 -19.33 12.11
C SER A 215 -17.85 -20.83 12.40
N ARG A 216 -16.70 -21.42 12.09
CA ARG A 216 -16.37 -22.82 12.41
C ARG A 216 -15.71 -23.00 13.77
N TYR A 217 -15.19 -21.95 14.36
CA TYR A 217 -14.64 -21.98 15.71
C TYR A 217 -15.71 -21.53 16.71
N HIS A 218 -16.66 -22.43 17.03
CA HIS A 218 -17.58 -22.26 18.15
C HIS A 218 -16.79 -22.55 19.44
N GLY A 219 -16.26 -21.51 20.09
CA GLY A 219 -15.60 -21.70 21.38
C GLY A 219 -14.42 -20.76 21.72
N VAL A 220 -14.46 -19.51 21.25
CA VAL A 220 -13.61 -18.44 21.81
C VAL A 220 -14.50 -17.27 22.17
#